data_dd1c8bdfed086c8eaa2818cbfe970e6d
#
_entry.id   dd1c8bdfed086c8eaa2818cbfe970e6d
#
_cell.length_a   1.000
_cell.length_b   1.000
_cell.length_c   1.000
_cell.angle_alpha   90.00
_cell.angle_beta   90.00
_cell.angle_gamma   90.00
#
_symmetry.space_group_name_H-M   'P 1'
#
loop_
_entity.id
_entity.type
_entity.pdbx_description
1 polymer ?
#
loop_
_entity_poly.entity_id
_entity_poly.type
_entity_poly.pdbx_seq_one_letter_code
_entity_poly.pdbx_strand_id
1 'polypeptide(L)'
;MPLVISVAQRKGGVGKTTLAVLLAAELDRRTGVVGLVDADSQASACHWAEPGNLTFPVYQLDPETRPVAEWAKLMRQIPHQIIVVDSAPNDRVLGAVLAVANIVLMPCTPSGLDIEATARTIDIVREVRAARRTALRAMIVPNRVDQRTLEGQQLIEELDTLDEEIGPMIGSRSAYVRAVALGQSVADFAGGTPADLEIKMLADLVMRWCGIAPRQRVTV
;
A
#
# COMPACT_ATOMS: atom_id res chain seq x y z
N MET A 1 -6.17 -7.32 17.72
CA MET A 1 -6.56 -6.34 16.67
C MET A 1 -5.81 -6.70 15.41
N PRO A 2 -6.40 -6.55 14.22
CA PRO A 2 -5.67 -6.79 12.98
C PRO A 2 -4.48 -5.84 12.86
N LEU A 3 -3.45 -6.28 12.16
CA LEU A 3 -2.37 -5.43 11.68
C LEU A 3 -2.88 -4.66 10.45
N VAL A 4 -2.83 -3.35 10.48
CA VAL A 4 -3.32 -2.49 9.39
C VAL A 4 -2.12 -1.85 8.66
N ILE A 5 -1.99 -2.15 7.37
CA ILE A 5 -0.98 -1.61 6.46
C ILE A 5 -1.71 -0.74 5.45
N SER A 6 -1.45 0.55 5.46
CA SER A 6 -2.14 1.49 4.57
C SER A 6 -1.23 1.93 3.43
N VAL A 7 -1.75 1.95 2.22
CA VAL A 7 -1.13 2.59 1.07
C VAL A 7 -1.84 3.93 0.86
N ALA A 8 -1.20 5.01 1.24
CA ALA A 8 -1.84 6.31 1.34
C ALA A 8 -0.93 7.44 0.84
N GLN A 9 -1.53 8.36 0.07
CA GLN A 9 -0.86 9.53 -0.50
C GLN A 9 -1.93 10.52 -0.95
N ARG A 10 -1.73 11.80 -0.69
CA ARG A 10 -2.63 12.89 -1.10
C ARG A 10 -2.78 13.01 -2.60
N LYS A 11 -1.74 12.67 -3.35
CA LYS A 11 -1.73 12.77 -4.81
C LYS A 11 -2.46 11.59 -5.46
N GLY A 12 -3.33 11.89 -6.42
CA GLY A 12 -3.92 10.90 -7.31
C GLY A 12 -2.91 10.38 -8.35
N GLY A 13 -3.09 9.16 -8.84
CA GLY A 13 -2.30 8.61 -9.95
C GLY A 13 -0.91 8.07 -9.60
N VAL A 14 -0.45 8.16 -8.37
CA VAL A 14 0.88 7.67 -7.93
C VAL A 14 0.98 6.14 -7.79
N GLY A 15 -0.12 5.41 -7.98
CA GLY A 15 -0.16 3.95 -7.95
C GLY A 15 -0.55 3.32 -6.61
N LYS A 16 -1.29 4.02 -5.75
CA LYS A 16 -1.78 3.49 -4.46
C LYS A 16 -2.48 2.15 -4.61
N THR A 17 -3.55 2.11 -5.40
CA THR A 17 -4.33 0.88 -5.64
C THR A 17 -3.47 -0.26 -6.18
N THR A 18 -2.61 0.02 -7.16
CA THR A 18 -1.70 -0.99 -7.72
C THR A 18 -0.82 -1.59 -6.63
N LEU A 19 -0.20 -0.74 -5.81
CA LEU A 19 0.69 -1.17 -4.75
C LEU A 19 -0.08 -1.93 -3.65
N ALA A 20 -1.28 -1.45 -3.28
CA ALA A 20 -2.11 -2.08 -2.25
C ALA A 20 -2.55 -3.50 -2.66
N VAL A 21 -3.08 -3.67 -3.88
CA VAL A 21 -3.53 -4.97 -4.38
C VAL A 21 -2.36 -5.95 -4.50
N LEU A 22 -1.24 -5.52 -5.08
CA LEU A 22 -0.08 -6.40 -5.29
C LEU A 22 0.61 -6.78 -3.98
N LEU A 23 0.70 -5.85 -3.03
CA LEU A 23 1.21 -6.14 -1.69
C LEU A 23 0.28 -7.10 -0.94
N ALA A 24 -1.05 -6.88 -0.98
CA ALA A 24 -2.02 -7.77 -0.37
C ALA A 24 -1.91 -9.19 -0.93
N ALA A 25 -1.80 -9.32 -2.26
CA ALA A 25 -1.62 -10.61 -2.92
C ALA A 25 -0.35 -11.35 -2.44
N GLU A 26 0.78 -10.66 -2.37
CA GLU A 26 2.03 -11.28 -1.94
C GLU A 26 2.02 -11.62 -0.44
N LEU A 27 1.41 -10.78 0.41
CA LEU A 27 1.24 -11.08 1.82
C LEU A 27 0.29 -12.26 2.02
N ASP A 28 -0.82 -12.33 1.26
CA ASP A 28 -1.77 -13.44 1.34
C ASP A 28 -1.13 -14.76 0.90
N ARG A 29 -0.39 -14.77 -0.19
CA ARG A 29 0.37 -15.94 -0.67
C ARG A 29 1.32 -16.49 0.39
N ARG A 30 1.85 -15.64 1.27
CA ARG A 30 2.78 -16.02 2.35
C ARG A 30 2.09 -16.39 3.65
N THR A 31 0.95 -15.81 3.96
CA THR A 31 0.31 -15.90 5.28
C THR A 31 -1.07 -16.55 5.25
N GLY A 32 -1.86 -16.35 4.19
CA GLY A 32 -3.23 -16.84 4.05
C GLY A 32 -4.25 -16.15 4.97
N VAL A 33 -3.95 -14.95 5.49
CA VAL A 33 -4.77 -14.25 6.51
C VAL A 33 -5.01 -12.78 6.18
N VAL A 34 -4.96 -12.42 4.90
CA VAL A 34 -5.05 -11.04 4.41
C VAL A 34 -6.46 -10.70 3.91
N GLY A 35 -6.92 -9.48 4.18
CA GLY A 35 -8.02 -8.82 3.51
C GLY A 35 -7.58 -7.45 3.00
N LEU A 36 -8.14 -7.00 1.88
CA LEU A 36 -7.93 -5.66 1.35
C LEU A 36 -9.17 -4.81 1.61
N VAL A 37 -8.97 -3.58 2.06
CA VAL A 37 -10.04 -2.58 2.18
C VAL A 37 -9.80 -1.50 1.15
N ASP A 38 -10.78 -1.31 0.29
CA ASP A 38 -10.89 -0.17 -0.62
C ASP A 38 -11.58 0.98 0.12
N ALA A 39 -10.81 2.00 0.48
CA ALA A 39 -11.27 3.19 1.17
C ALA A 39 -11.46 4.38 0.22
N ASP A 40 -11.49 4.13 -1.08
CA ASP A 40 -11.76 5.11 -2.12
C ASP A 40 -13.18 4.93 -2.69
N SER A 41 -13.95 6.00 -2.79
CA SER A 41 -15.28 5.99 -3.42
C SER A 41 -15.25 5.57 -4.89
N GLN A 42 -14.09 5.66 -5.55
CA GLN A 42 -13.90 5.18 -6.93
C GLN A 42 -13.82 3.65 -7.03
N ALA A 43 -13.67 2.94 -5.91
CA ALA A 43 -13.71 1.48 -5.81
C ALA A 43 -12.74 0.74 -6.78
N SER A 44 -11.58 1.32 -7.03
CA SER A 44 -10.62 0.78 -8.01
C SER A 44 -10.07 -0.60 -7.63
N ALA A 45 -9.85 -0.86 -6.34
CA ALA A 45 -9.42 -2.17 -5.86
C ALA A 45 -10.57 -3.20 -5.93
N CYS A 46 -11.81 -2.78 -5.69
CA CYS A 46 -13.00 -3.62 -5.88
C CYS A 46 -13.15 -4.02 -7.35
N HIS A 47 -13.04 -3.08 -8.28
CA HIS A 47 -13.09 -3.38 -9.73
C HIS A 47 -11.97 -4.33 -10.16
N TRP A 48 -10.77 -4.21 -9.59
CA TRP A 48 -9.69 -5.17 -9.86
C TRP A 48 -10.07 -6.59 -9.44
N ALA A 49 -10.85 -6.75 -8.36
CA ALA A 49 -11.25 -8.04 -7.83
C ALA A 49 -12.45 -8.69 -8.57
N GLU A 50 -13.20 -7.93 -9.38
CA GLU A 50 -14.42 -8.43 -10.07
C GLU A 50 -14.21 -9.72 -10.90
N PRO A 51 -13.07 -9.91 -11.61
CA PRO A 51 -12.84 -11.16 -12.34
C PRO A 51 -12.68 -12.40 -11.45
N GLY A 52 -12.55 -12.24 -10.12
CA GLY A 52 -12.47 -13.35 -9.18
C GLY A 52 -11.12 -14.09 -9.17
N ASN A 53 -10.05 -13.46 -9.68
CA ASN A 53 -8.72 -14.07 -9.76
C ASN A 53 -7.81 -13.74 -8.57
N LEU A 54 -8.26 -12.91 -7.62
CA LEU A 54 -7.53 -12.65 -6.37
C LEU A 54 -7.86 -13.72 -5.33
N THR A 55 -6.86 -14.15 -4.56
CA THR A 55 -7.01 -15.21 -3.54
C THR A 55 -7.53 -14.69 -2.19
N PHE A 56 -7.63 -13.40 -2.02
CA PHE A 56 -8.06 -12.71 -0.80
C PHE A 56 -9.29 -11.84 -1.07
N PRO A 57 -10.14 -11.59 -0.06
CA PRO A 57 -11.32 -10.75 -0.22
C PRO A 57 -10.96 -9.26 -0.25
N VAL A 58 -11.75 -8.51 -1.03
CA VAL A 58 -11.71 -7.06 -1.10
C VAL A 58 -13.02 -6.49 -0.54
N TYR A 59 -12.92 -5.57 0.41
CA TYR A 59 -14.05 -4.93 1.09
C TYR A 59 -14.11 -3.46 0.72
N GLN A 60 -15.22 -2.98 0.19
CA GLN A 60 -15.43 -1.55 0.03
C GLN A 60 -15.87 -0.94 1.36
N LEU A 61 -15.08 -0.03 1.90
CA LEU A 61 -15.38 0.64 3.16
C LEU A 61 -14.87 2.08 3.14
N ASP A 62 -15.67 2.96 2.55
CA ASP A 62 -15.37 4.38 2.40
C ASP A 62 -15.54 5.13 3.74
N PRO A 63 -14.49 5.77 4.28
CA PRO A 63 -14.57 6.54 5.52
C PRO A 63 -15.33 7.88 5.36
N GLU A 64 -15.60 8.35 4.14
CA GLU A 64 -16.38 9.58 3.92
C GLU A 64 -17.88 9.39 4.20
N THR A 65 -18.37 8.15 4.14
CA THR A 65 -19.80 7.83 4.31
C THR A 65 -20.25 7.77 5.78
N ARG A 66 -19.30 7.86 6.74
CA ARG A 66 -19.60 7.69 8.18
C ARG A 66 -18.57 8.39 9.07
N PRO A 67 -18.85 8.55 10.38
CA PRO A 67 -17.86 9.05 11.34
C PRO A 67 -16.63 8.14 11.41
N VAL A 68 -15.42 8.74 11.56
CA VAL A 68 -14.15 8.01 11.62
C VAL A 68 -14.13 6.93 12.71
N ALA A 69 -14.74 7.20 13.87
CA ALA A 69 -14.81 6.24 14.97
C ALA A 69 -15.63 4.98 14.61
N GLU A 70 -16.75 5.16 13.86
CA GLU A 70 -17.57 4.06 13.37
C GLU A 70 -16.81 3.27 12.30
N TRP A 71 -16.19 3.96 11.35
CA TRP A 71 -15.35 3.35 10.33
C TRP A 71 -14.21 2.52 10.96
N ALA A 72 -13.52 3.07 11.93
CA ALA A 72 -12.46 2.36 12.67
C ALA A 72 -12.98 1.13 13.43
N LYS A 73 -14.24 1.16 13.92
CA LYS A 73 -14.88 0.00 14.55
C LYS A 73 -15.14 -1.11 13.51
N LEU A 74 -15.66 -0.76 12.34
CA LEU A 74 -15.90 -1.71 11.25
C LEU A 74 -14.59 -2.35 10.75
N MET A 75 -13.53 -1.56 10.59
CA MET A 75 -12.20 -2.05 10.26
C MET A 75 -11.72 -3.15 11.21
N ARG A 76 -11.97 -3.01 12.51
CA ARG A 76 -11.57 -4.00 13.53
C ARG A 76 -12.42 -5.27 13.50
N GLN A 77 -13.59 -5.23 12.87
CA GLN A 77 -14.51 -6.39 12.75
C GLN A 77 -14.22 -7.23 11.50
N ILE A 78 -13.39 -6.77 10.59
CA ILE A 78 -12.96 -7.53 9.42
C ILE A 78 -12.21 -8.78 9.91
N PRO A 79 -12.61 -10.01 9.50
CA PRO A 79 -12.14 -11.26 10.08
C PRO A 79 -10.77 -11.71 9.52
N HIS A 80 -9.82 -10.78 9.40
CA HIS A 80 -8.46 -11.03 8.91
C HIS A 80 -7.41 -10.51 9.89
N GLN A 81 -6.26 -11.20 9.95
CA GLN A 81 -5.16 -10.81 10.83
C GLN A 81 -4.36 -9.65 10.25
N ILE A 82 -4.30 -9.56 8.92
CA ILE A 82 -3.64 -8.49 8.18
C ILE A 82 -4.68 -7.81 7.30
N ILE A 83 -4.76 -6.49 7.38
CA ILE A 83 -5.62 -5.68 6.52
C ILE A 83 -4.72 -4.71 5.77
N VAL A 84 -4.73 -4.79 4.45
CA VAL A 84 -4.16 -3.76 3.58
C VAL A 84 -5.26 -2.75 3.26
N VAL A 85 -4.96 -1.46 3.27
CA VAL A 85 -5.93 -0.39 2.95
C VAL A 85 -5.44 0.39 1.75
N ASP A 86 -6.25 0.44 0.70
CA ASP A 86 -6.10 1.38 -0.42
C ASP A 86 -6.84 2.67 -0.09
N SER A 87 -6.14 3.80 -0.04
CA SER A 87 -6.67 5.08 0.41
C SER A 87 -7.02 6.01 -0.76
N ALA A 88 -8.12 6.74 -0.67
CA ALA A 88 -8.42 7.85 -1.57
C ALA A 88 -7.38 8.99 -1.43
N PRO A 89 -7.19 9.80 -2.50
CA PRO A 89 -6.23 10.90 -2.52
C PRO A 89 -6.79 12.19 -1.90
N ASN A 90 -7.34 12.11 -0.67
CA ASN A 90 -7.84 13.29 0.03
C ASN A 90 -7.50 13.25 1.53
N ASP A 91 -7.47 14.43 2.17
CA ASP A 91 -6.99 14.60 3.54
C ASP A 91 -7.90 13.94 4.58
N ARG A 92 -9.22 13.93 4.35
CA ARG A 92 -10.18 13.34 5.28
C ARG A 92 -10.01 11.81 5.35
N VAL A 93 -9.92 11.16 4.19
CA VAL A 93 -9.66 9.71 4.12
C VAL A 93 -8.29 9.39 4.66
N LEU A 94 -7.26 10.18 4.30
CA LEU A 94 -5.90 10.02 4.80
C LEU A 94 -5.89 10.05 6.33
N GLY A 95 -6.50 11.06 6.97
CA GLY A 95 -6.58 11.15 8.42
C GLY A 95 -7.27 9.95 9.07
N ALA A 96 -8.39 9.48 8.50
CA ALA A 96 -9.11 8.30 8.99
C ALA A 96 -8.27 7.03 8.89
N VAL A 97 -7.61 6.82 7.76
CA VAL A 97 -6.76 5.65 7.49
C VAL A 97 -5.54 5.65 8.41
N LEU A 98 -4.86 6.79 8.57
CA LEU A 98 -3.72 6.94 9.47
C LEU A 98 -4.09 6.72 10.94
N ALA A 99 -5.33 7.05 11.34
CA ALA A 99 -5.79 6.84 12.71
C ALA A 99 -5.79 5.35 13.14
N VAL A 100 -5.92 4.42 12.20
CA VAL A 100 -5.96 2.97 12.47
C VAL A 100 -4.73 2.22 11.98
N ALA A 101 -3.93 2.79 11.08
CA ALA A 101 -2.77 2.14 10.48
C ALA A 101 -1.67 1.84 11.49
N ASN A 102 -0.99 0.71 11.36
CA ASN A 102 0.27 0.39 12.02
C ASN A 102 1.46 0.82 11.15
N ILE A 103 1.30 0.68 9.82
CA ILE A 103 2.26 1.10 8.82
C ILE A 103 1.53 1.92 7.76
N VAL A 104 2.15 2.99 7.28
CA VAL A 104 1.73 3.69 6.07
C VAL A 104 2.84 3.62 5.03
N LEU A 105 2.49 3.19 3.82
CA LEU A 105 3.33 3.19 2.63
C LEU A 105 2.88 4.35 1.75
N MET A 106 3.82 5.22 1.40
CA MET A 106 3.57 6.45 0.63
C MET A 106 4.25 6.32 -0.74
N PRO A 107 3.54 5.85 -1.80
CA PRO A 107 4.11 5.78 -3.12
C PRO A 107 4.41 7.18 -3.67
N CYS A 108 5.65 7.37 -4.17
CA CYS A 108 6.12 8.61 -4.79
C CYS A 108 6.72 8.33 -6.16
N THR A 109 6.26 9.03 -7.20
CA THR A 109 6.83 8.88 -8.55
C THR A 109 7.91 9.94 -8.81
N PRO A 110 8.81 9.74 -9.81
CA PRO A 110 9.87 10.69 -10.15
C PRO A 110 9.31 12.00 -10.75
N SER A 111 8.74 12.82 -9.92
CA SER A 111 8.15 14.13 -10.30
C SER A 111 8.21 15.08 -9.10
N GLY A 112 8.70 16.30 -9.31
CA GLY A 112 8.77 17.32 -8.26
C GLY A 112 7.42 17.57 -7.58
N LEU A 113 6.31 17.53 -8.34
CA LEU A 113 4.96 17.68 -7.78
C LEU A 113 4.56 16.51 -6.88
N ASP A 114 5.05 15.29 -7.17
CA ASP A 114 4.75 14.11 -6.36
C ASP A 114 5.61 14.08 -5.10
N ILE A 115 6.85 14.55 -5.18
CA ILE A 115 7.75 14.74 -4.04
C ILE A 115 7.17 15.79 -3.08
N GLU A 116 6.70 16.94 -3.59
CA GLU A 116 6.03 17.96 -2.78
C GLU A 116 4.76 17.40 -2.10
N ALA A 117 3.95 16.63 -2.82
CA ALA A 117 2.77 15.98 -2.26
C ALA A 117 3.14 14.94 -1.19
N THR A 118 4.29 14.26 -1.35
CA THR A 118 4.82 13.31 -0.36
C THR A 118 5.25 14.05 0.90
N ALA A 119 5.96 15.16 0.79
CA ALA A 119 6.34 16.00 1.93
C ALA A 119 5.09 16.42 2.74
N ARG A 120 4.04 16.91 2.06
CA ARG A 120 2.78 17.29 2.71
C ARG A 120 2.06 16.09 3.36
N THR A 121 2.18 14.89 2.79
CA THR A 121 1.63 13.66 3.38
C THR A 121 2.39 13.30 4.65
N ILE A 122 3.71 13.46 4.65
CA ILE A 122 4.59 13.24 5.82
C ILE A 122 4.23 14.19 6.96
N ASP A 123 3.91 15.44 6.68
CA ASP A 123 3.48 16.40 7.71
C ASP A 123 2.23 15.88 8.44
N ILE A 124 1.23 15.40 7.71
CA ILE A 124 0.03 14.78 8.30
C ILE A 124 0.39 13.52 9.10
N VAL A 125 1.28 12.68 8.59
CA VAL A 125 1.77 11.49 9.33
C VAL A 125 2.43 11.89 10.65
N ARG A 126 3.25 12.94 10.67
CA ARG A 126 3.91 13.47 11.86
C ARG A 126 2.89 14.01 12.87
N GLU A 127 1.89 14.75 12.43
CA GLU A 127 0.79 15.22 13.28
C GLU A 127 0.03 14.06 13.92
N VAL A 128 -0.34 13.04 13.11
CA VAL A 128 -1.04 11.86 13.62
C VAL A 128 -0.15 11.07 14.59
N ARG A 129 1.15 10.91 14.32
CA ARG A 129 2.10 10.27 15.25
C ARG A 129 2.12 10.97 16.59
N ALA A 130 2.17 12.30 16.61
CA ALA A 130 2.19 13.10 17.84
C ALA A 130 0.89 12.95 18.66
N ALA A 131 -0.24 12.78 18.00
CA ALA A 131 -1.56 12.66 18.64
C ALA A 131 -1.89 11.23 19.13
N ARG A 132 -1.19 10.21 18.63
CA ARG A 132 -1.49 8.79 18.92
C ARG A 132 -0.68 8.26 20.10
N ARG A 133 -1.29 7.28 20.80
CA ARG A 133 -0.58 6.47 21.82
C ARG A 133 0.08 5.22 21.24
N THR A 134 -0.31 4.79 20.05
CA THR A 134 0.22 3.60 19.36
C THR A 134 1.19 4.03 18.26
N ALA A 135 2.24 3.23 18.04
CA ALA A 135 3.21 3.52 16.99
C ALA A 135 2.56 3.53 15.60
N LEU A 136 2.99 4.46 14.76
CA LEU A 136 2.72 4.51 13.33
C LEU A 136 4.07 4.60 12.62
N ARG A 137 4.44 3.54 11.89
CA ARG A 137 5.62 3.57 11.02
C ARG A 137 5.23 4.09 9.64
N ALA A 138 6.13 4.81 9.01
CA ALA A 138 5.90 5.32 7.67
C ALA A 138 7.10 4.97 6.78
N MET A 139 6.82 4.78 5.48
CA MET A 139 7.81 4.46 4.46
C MET A 139 7.41 5.14 3.16
N ILE A 140 8.34 5.84 2.55
CA ILE A 140 8.20 6.31 1.17
C ILE A 140 8.55 5.13 0.25
N VAL A 141 7.70 4.83 -0.72
CA VAL A 141 7.96 3.79 -1.73
C VAL A 141 8.20 4.46 -3.08
N PRO A 142 9.45 4.55 -3.55
CA PRO A 142 9.74 5.05 -4.89
C PRO A 142 9.00 4.20 -5.92
N ASN A 143 8.09 4.80 -6.69
CA ASN A 143 7.18 4.07 -7.57
C ASN A 143 7.24 4.56 -9.01
N ARG A 144 6.99 3.67 -9.97
CA ARG A 144 7.07 3.94 -11.42
C ARG A 144 8.43 4.51 -11.86
N VAL A 145 9.49 4.08 -11.22
CA VAL A 145 10.83 4.60 -11.49
C VAL A 145 11.38 4.01 -12.79
N ASP A 146 11.80 4.89 -13.70
CA ASP A 146 12.65 4.52 -14.83
C ASP A 146 14.07 5.07 -14.58
N GLN A 147 14.99 4.20 -14.21
CA GLN A 147 16.38 4.56 -13.90
C GLN A 147 17.19 5.07 -15.11
N ARG A 148 16.61 5.03 -16.31
CA ARG A 148 17.23 5.61 -17.52
C ARG A 148 16.98 7.10 -17.64
N THR A 149 16.01 7.64 -16.90
CA THR A 149 15.69 9.10 -16.86
C THR A 149 16.47 9.79 -15.75
N LEU A 150 16.72 11.08 -15.92
CA LEU A 150 17.40 11.89 -14.92
C LEU A 150 16.59 11.96 -13.61
N GLU A 151 15.28 12.15 -13.73
CA GLU A 151 14.35 12.21 -12.60
C GLU A 151 14.33 10.88 -11.81
N GLY A 152 14.39 9.74 -12.54
CA GLY A 152 14.45 8.42 -11.90
C GLY A 152 15.76 8.16 -11.17
N GLN A 153 16.87 8.73 -11.65
CA GLN A 153 18.19 8.60 -11.00
C GLN A 153 18.31 9.50 -9.76
N GLN A 154 17.72 10.69 -9.79
CA GLN A 154 17.80 11.68 -8.70
C GLN A 154 16.76 11.43 -7.60
N LEU A 155 15.69 10.67 -7.88
CA LEU A 155 14.57 10.50 -6.96
C LEU A 155 14.99 10.12 -5.54
N ILE A 156 15.91 9.18 -5.38
CA ILE A 156 16.32 8.70 -4.05
C ILE A 156 16.98 9.82 -3.23
N GLU A 157 17.86 10.61 -3.86
CA GLU A 157 18.52 11.74 -3.20
C GLU A 157 17.51 12.80 -2.77
N GLU A 158 16.50 13.07 -3.60
CA GLU A 158 15.43 14.02 -3.27
C GLU A 158 14.54 13.48 -2.13
N LEU A 159 14.18 12.19 -2.13
CA LEU A 159 13.37 11.58 -1.08
C LEU A 159 14.11 11.49 0.27
N ASP A 160 15.43 11.32 0.26
CA ASP A 160 16.26 11.26 1.47
C ASP A 160 16.17 12.57 2.28
N THR A 161 15.89 13.69 1.62
CA THR A 161 15.69 15.00 2.27
C THR A 161 14.42 15.07 3.11
N LEU A 162 13.49 14.13 2.97
CA LEU A 162 12.20 14.15 3.66
C LEU A 162 12.23 13.49 5.05
N ASP A 163 13.37 12.92 5.45
CA ASP A 163 13.60 12.33 6.79
C ASP A 163 12.55 11.26 7.18
N GLU A 164 12.21 10.39 6.22
CA GLU A 164 11.41 9.18 6.43
C GLU A 164 12.08 7.98 5.76
N GLU A 165 11.78 6.77 6.23
CA GLU A 165 12.37 5.56 5.65
C GLU A 165 11.99 5.40 4.18
N ILE A 166 12.97 5.06 3.34
CA ILE A 166 12.77 4.79 1.92
C ILE A 166 12.73 3.28 1.70
N GLY A 167 11.64 2.81 1.12
CA GLY A 167 11.43 1.41 0.78
C GLY A 167 12.07 0.98 -0.54
N PRO A 168 11.88 -0.29 -0.91
CA PRO A 168 12.32 -0.80 -2.20
C PRO A 168 11.71 -0.02 -3.36
N MET A 169 12.52 0.20 -4.40
CA MET A 169 12.10 0.87 -5.62
C MET A 169 11.20 -0.05 -6.45
N ILE A 170 10.06 0.48 -6.89
CA ILE A 170 9.14 -0.16 -7.81
C ILE A 170 9.29 0.50 -9.18
N GLY A 171 9.71 -0.27 -10.17
CA GLY A 171 10.00 0.21 -11.50
C GLY A 171 8.74 0.54 -12.32
N SER A 172 8.90 1.33 -13.39
CA SER A 172 7.87 1.53 -14.40
C SER A 172 7.77 0.30 -15.29
N ARG A 173 6.75 -0.57 -15.06
CA ARG A 173 6.63 -1.86 -15.76
C ARG A 173 5.25 -2.10 -16.33
N SER A 174 5.21 -2.54 -17.60
CA SER A 174 3.96 -2.95 -18.26
C SER A 174 3.28 -4.15 -17.58
N ALA A 175 4.04 -4.98 -16.85
CA ALA A 175 3.50 -6.12 -16.11
C ALA A 175 2.45 -5.69 -15.06
N TYR A 176 2.66 -4.58 -14.36
CA TYR A 176 1.68 -4.05 -13.42
C TYR A 176 0.37 -3.63 -14.10
N VAL A 177 0.46 -2.95 -15.26
CA VAL A 177 -0.72 -2.53 -16.03
C VAL A 177 -1.50 -3.75 -16.53
N ARG A 178 -0.80 -4.80 -16.99
CA ARG A 178 -1.44 -6.04 -17.48
C ARG A 178 -2.07 -6.83 -16.34
N ALA A 179 -1.46 -6.89 -15.16
CA ALA A 179 -2.02 -7.54 -14.00
C ALA A 179 -3.38 -6.92 -13.61
N VAL A 180 -3.49 -5.57 -13.62
CA VAL A 180 -4.77 -4.85 -13.44
C VAL A 180 -5.81 -5.31 -14.46
N ALA A 181 -5.46 -5.28 -15.75
CA ALA A 181 -6.39 -5.62 -16.84
C ALA A 181 -6.90 -7.06 -16.77
N LEU A 182 -6.14 -7.97 -16.16
CA LEU A 182 -6.49 -9.39 -16.00
C LEU A 182 -7.14 -9.71 -14.64
N GLY A 183 -7.25 -8.74 -13.74
CA GLY A 183 -7.72 -8.97 -12.37
C GLY A 183 -6.82 -9.91 -11.56
N GLN A 184 -5.52 -10.00 -11.89
CA GLN A 184 -4.56 -10.95 -11.30
C GLN A 184 -3.49 -10.23 -10.49
N SER A 185 -2.77 -10.98 -9.64
CA SER A 185 -1.52 -10.47 -9.06
C SER A 185 -0.39 -10.55 -10.08
N VAL A 186 0.68 -9.76 -9.85
CA VAL A 186 1.87 -9.85 -10.70
C VAL A 186 2.60 -11.19 -10.52
N ALA A 187 2.50 -11.81 -9.36
CA ALA A 187 3.09 -13.12 -9.10
C ALA A 187 2.43 -14.23 -9.95
N ASP A 188 1.10 -14.14 -10.15
CA ASP A 188 0.34 -15.10 -10.98
C ASP A 188 0.54 -14.84 -12.47
N PHE A 189 0.53 -13.56 -12.87
CA PHE A 189 0.64 -13.17 -14.27
C PHE A 189 2.09 -13.25 -14.81
N ALA A 190 3.07 -12.83 -14.02
CA ALA A 190 4.46 -12.64 -14.43
C ALA A 190 5.46 -13.03 -13.33
N GLY A 191 5.23 -14.19 -12.70
CA GLY A 191 6.06 -14.71 -11.62
C GLY A 191 7.54 -14.84 -12.01
N GLY A 192 8.44 -14.47 -11.09
CA GLY A 192 9.89 -14.50 -11.28
C GLY A 192 10.46 -13.34 -12.11
N THR A 193 9.62 -12.45 -12.63
CA THR A 193 10.08 -11.23 -13.33
C THR A 193 10.53 -10.16 -12.34
N PRO A 194 11.27 -9.12 -12.81
CA PRO A 194 11.62 -7.98 -11.96
C PRO A 194 10.42 -7.33 -11.26
N ALA A 195 9.25 -7.28 -11.92
CA ALA A 195 8.03 -6.74 -11.31
C ALA A 195 7.57 -7.56 -10.08
N ASP A 196 7.59 -8.88 -10.18
CA ASP A 196 7.27 -9.79 -9.07
C ASP A 196 8.31 -9.69 -7.94
N LEU A 197 9.60 -9.61 -8.29
CA LEU A 197 10.67 -9.49 -7.30
C LEU A 197 10.61 -8.18 -6.51
N GLU A 198 10.25 -7.06 -7.15
CA GLU A 198 10.09 -5.76 -6.48
C GLU A 198 8.98 -5.81 -5.42
N ILE A 199 7.83 -6.41 -5.73
CA ILE A 199 6.72 -6.58 -4.77
C ILE A 199 7.12 -7.54 -3.63
N LYS A 200 7.85 -8.61 -3.93
CA LYS A 200 8.39 -9.51 -2.91
C LYS A 200 9.35 -8.81 -1.95
N MET A 201 10.26 -7.96 -2.46
CA MET A 201 11.15 -7.16 -1.62
C MET A 201 10.38 -6.21 -0.70
N LEU A 202 9.34 -5.56 -1.20
CA LEU A 202 8.47 -4.71 -0.38
C LEU A 202 7.76 -5.52 0.70
N ALA A 203 7.17 -6.66 0.34
CA ALA A 203 6.51 -7.56 1.30
C ALA A 203 7.49 -8.08 2.36
N ASP A 204 8.72 -8.45 1.99
CA ASP A 204 9.78 -8.86 2.93
C ASP A 204 10.07 -7.79 3.97
N LEU A 205 10.19 -6.53 3.54
CA LEU A 205 10.45 -5.42 4.44
C LEU A 205 9.27 -5.16 5.38
N VAL A 206 8.05 -5.14 4.84
CA VAL A 206 6.82 -4.96 5.64
C VAL A 206 6.68 -6.10 6.67
N MET A 207 6.89 -7.36 6.28
CA MET A 207 6.81 -8.50 7.19
C MET A 207 7.86 -8.41 8.32
N ARG A 208 9.10 -8.04 7.99
CA ARG A 208 10.15 -7.81 9.01
C ARG A 208 9.75 -6.69 9.99
N TRP A 209 9.19 -5.60 9.48
CA TRP A 209 8.73 -4.48 10.32
C TRP A 209 7.63 -4.87 11.30
N CYS A 210 6.78 -5.82 10.90
CA CYS A 210 5.64 -6.27 11.68
C CYS A 210 5.94 -7.52 12.52
N GLY A 211 7.11 -8.12 12.37
CA GLY A 211 7.41 -9.41 13.01
C GLY A 211 6.53 -10.56 12.50
N ILE A 212 6.07 -10.48 11.24
CA ILE A 212 5.23 -11.51 10.63
C ILE A 212 6.12 -12.65 10.11
N ALA A 213 5.87 -13.86 10.59
CA ALA A 213 6.48 -15.05 10.03
C ALA A 213 5.68 -15.59 8.82
N PRO A 214 6.34 -16.05 7.76
CA PRO A 214 5.66 -16.72 6.66
C PRO A 214 5.05 -18.04 7.16
N ARG A 215 3.92 -18.43 6.57
CA ARG A 215 3.29 -19.72 6.82
C ARG A 215 4.27 -20.85 6.46
N GLN A 216 4.52 -21.77 7.39
CA GLN A 216 5.29 -22.96 7.07
C GLN A 216 4.56 -23.75 5.98
N ARG A 217 5.20 -23.98 4.84
CA ARG A 217 4.66 -24.89 3.83
C ARG A 217 4.72 -26.29 4.45
N VAL A 218 3.56 -26.88 4.72
CA VAL A 218 3.47 -28.31 4.97
C VAL A 218 3.80 -28.97 3.63
N THR A 219 5.01 -29.49 3.53
CA THR A 219 5.40 -30.38 2.43
C THR A 219 4.62 -31.69 2.63
N VAL A 220 3.62 -31.91 1.81
CA VAL A 220 2.90 -33.20 1.71
C VAL A 220 3.69 -34.11 0.79
#